data_4c41f9d03438e5f52caf1249392fbe9f
#
_entry.id   4c41f9d03438e5f52caf1249392fbe9f
#
_cell.length_a   1.000
_cell.length_b   1.000
_cell.length_c   1.000
_cell.angle_alpha   90.00
_cell.angle_beta   90.00
_cell.angle_gamma   90.00
#
_symmetry.space_group_name_H-M   'P 1'
#
loop_
_entity.id
_entity.type
_entity.pdbx_description
1 polymer ?
#
loop_
_entity_poly.entity_id
_entity_poly.type
_entity_poly.pdbx_seq_one_letter_code
_entity_poly.pdbx_strand_id
1 'polypeptide(L)'
;MTTAEILTGLRPVTKECFEVFAPYYEERAKHYVYPRYMQSVCVLLDMGKTYYNIIRANHGKVLVVYKRTLIFGKTGVQMPICPISLTGSMQDELSVMLAALKVGISLRVTNEDIARYRIPRNICSDGTGPFVPVNNEYIYQAQHGQAMCGSKYRKLRNLTKRITQASGYALMTGAHPQIENIVRDWSRRYKEAYNESADQTNLWHVCKAAPEAYVTTRSIVIGETLQCFSVLERLAPKQYIIVQRVRNYHSGQNDVGAAMQWADCNAVITEGATAPVYLNMGLADTDGLIHAKEALQPCAHQKIYTVKTNKTSDKLKAYFK
;
A
#
# COMPACT_ATOMS: atom_id res chain seq x y z
N MET A 1 24.11 -11.36 14.24
CA MET A 1 23.98 -10.49 13.03
C MET A 1 24.65 -9.16 13.32
N THR A 2 25.58 -8.77 12.51
CA THR A 2 26.36 -7.51 12.63
C THR A 2 25.73 -6.40 11.77
N THR A 3 26.09 -5.14 12.05
CA THR A 3 25.71 -4.01 11.20
C THR A 3 26.13 -4.20 9.74
N ALA A 4 27.31 -4.78 9.52
CA ALA A 4 27.82 -5.07 8.20
C ALA A 4 26.90 -6.03 7.44
N GLU A 5 26.42 -7.11 8.06
CA GLU A 5 25.53 -8.10 7.42
C GLU A 5 24.17 -7.49 7.01
N ILE A 6 23.68 -6.47 7.74
CA ILE A 6 22.41 -5.79 7.43
C ILE A 6 22.56 -4.85 6.23
N LEU A 7 23.67 -4.13 6.13
CA LEU A 7 23.88 -3.09 5.13
C LEU A 7 24.76 -3.54 3.95
N THR A 8 25.42 -4.68 4.06
CA THR A 8 26.22 -5.26 2.97
C THR A 8 25.30 -5.99 1.97
N GLY A 9 25.50 -5.76 0.69
CA GLY A 9 24.70 -6.42 -0.35
C GLY A 9 23.34 -5.78 -0.61
N LEU A 10 23.15 -4.51 -0.22
CA LEU A 10 21.97 -3.72 -0.61
C LEU A 10 21.87 -3.64 -2.13
N ARG A 11 20.68 -3.96 -2.62
CA ARG A 11 20.32 -3.88 -4.05
C ARG A 11 19.21 -2.83 -4.21
N PRO A 12 19.24 -2.03 -5.27
CA PRO A 12 18.12 -1.15 -5.57
C PRO A 12 16.86 -1.97 -5.86
N VAL A 13 15.71 -1.45 -5.47
CA VAL A 13 14.42 -2.02 -5.91
C VAL A 13 14.28 -1.73 -7.40
N THR A 14 14.01 -2.78 -8.18
CA THR A 14 13.81 -2.74 -9.63
C THR A 14 12.56 -3.53 -10.00
N LYS A 15 12.15 -3.55 -11.27
CA LYS A 15 10.98 -4.30 -11.72
C LYS A 15 11.09 -5.82 -11.51
N GLU A 16 12.30 -6.37 -11.49
CA GLU A 16 12.54 -7.78 -11.18
C GLU A 16 12.16 -8.14 -9.74
N CYS A 17 11.99 -7.13 -8.88
CA CYS A 17 11.57 -7.35 -7.49
C CYS A 17 10.14 -7.89 -7.36
N PHE A 18 9.28 -7.79 -8.37
CA PHE A 18 7.99 -8.47 -8.35
C PHE A 18 8.16 -9.98 -8.16
N GLU A 19 9.05 -10.60 -8.93
CA GLU A 19 9.36 -12.03 -8.82
C GLU A 19 10.11 -12.36 -7.53
N VAL A 20 11.08 -11.52 -7.16
CA VAL A 20 11.94 -11.73 -5.98
C VAL A 20 11.14 -11.65 -4.69
N PHE A 21 10.15 -10.73 -4.60
CA PHE A 21 9.38 -10.49 -3.37
C PHE A 21 8.15 -11.38 -3.25
N ALA A 22 7.60 -11.88 -4.36
CA ALA A 22 6.38 -12.67 -4.38
C ALA A 22 6.37 -13.82 -3.35
N PRO A 23 7.38 -14.71 -3.27
CA PRO A 23 7.36 -15.82 -2.32
C PRO A 23 7.36 -15.36 -0.85
N TYR A 24 7.98 -14.22 -0.54
CA TYR A 24 7.97 -13.63 0.80
C TYR A 24 6.60 -13.05 1.14
N TYR A 25 5.96 -12.38 0.18
CA TYR A 25 4.62 -11.82 0.38
C TYR A 25 3.55 -12.91 0.52
N GLU A 26 3.68 -14.00 -0.22
CA GLU A 26 2.82 -15.19 -0.08
C GLU A 26 2.99 -15.83 1.30
N GLU A 27 4.22 -15.95 1.80
CA GLU A 27 4.47 -16.45 3.16
C GLU A 27 3.90 -15.51 4.22
N ARG A 28 4.13 -14.20 4.08
CA ARG A 28 3.55 -13.20 4.98
C ARG A 28 2.02 -13.27 5.02
N ALA A 29 1.35 -13.47 3.90
CA ALA A 29 -0.10 -13.54 3.80
C ALA A 29 -0.73 -14.70 4.60
N LYS A 30 0.05 -15.72 4.98
CA LYS A 30 -0.40 -16.79 5.89
C LYS A 30 -0.52 -16.33 7.34
N HIS A 31 0.17 -15.25 7.71
CA HIS A 31 0.29 -14.76 9.09
C HIS A 31 -0.37 -13.40 9.32
N TYR A 32 -0.69 -12.67 8.25
CA TYR A 32 -1.26 -11.34 8.29
C TYR A 32 -2.56 -11.27 7.49
N VAL A 33 -3.57 -10.70 8.08
CA VAL A 33 -4.89 -10.56 7.44
C VAL A 33 -4.83 -9.49 6.35
N TYR A 34 -4.15 -8.37 6.63
CA TYR A 34 -4.19 -7.20 5.77
C TYR A 34 -2.89 -6.96 4.99
N PRO A 35 -2.98 -6.63 3.69
CA PRO A 35 -1.83 -6.18 2.91
C PRO A 35 -1.34 -4.81 3.42
N ARG A 36 -0.04 -4.55 3.30
CA ARG A 36 0.58 -3.26 3.60
C ARG A 36 0.81 -2.49 2.32
N TYR A 37 0.40 -1.21 2.28
CA TYR A 37 0.61 -0.36 1.10
C TYR A 37 2.09 -0.28 0.68
N MET A 38 2.99 -0.21 1.65
CA MET A 38 4.44 -0.21 1.42
C MET A 38 5.04 -1.55 0.99
N GLN A 39 4.24 -2.61 0.81
CA GLN A 39 4.67 -3.84 0.14
C GLN A 39 4.61 -3.71 -1.38
N SER A 40 3.86 -2.74 -1.91
CA SER A 40 3.76 -2.51 -3.35
C SER A 40 5.12 -2.23 -3.97
N VAL A 41 5.53 -3.05 -4.94
CA VAL A 41 6.77 -2.84 -5.70
C VAL A 41 6.66 -1.57 -6.54
N CYS A 42 5.48 -1.26 -7.09
CA CYS A 42 5.23 -0.01 -7.80
C CYS A 42 5.48 1.21 -6.91
N VAL A 43 4.96 1.20 -5.68
CA VAL A 43 5.16 2.29 -4.71
C VAL A 43 6.63 2.41 -4.31
N LEU A 44 7.32 1.30 -4.09
CA LEU A 44 8.74 1.30 -3.74
C LEU A 44 9.61 1.83 -4.87
N LEU A 45 9.29 1.52 -6.13
CA LEU A 45 9.96 2.04 -7.32
C LEU A 45 9.74 3.55 -7.49
N ASP A 46 8.49 4.00 -7.35
CA ASP A 46 8.12 5.42 -7.46
C ASP A 46 8.82 6.28 -6.41
N MET A 47 8.89 5.80 -5.18
CA MET A 47 9.57 6.51 -4.09
C MET A 47 11.05 6.77 -4.35
N GLY A 48 11.71 6.01 -5.22
CA GLY A 48 13.16 6.06 -5.46
C GLY A 48 13.99 5.85 -4.19
N LYS A 49 15.29 5.68 -4.31
CA LYS A 49 16.21 5.50 -3.15
C LYS A 49 15.73 4.42 -2.17
N THR A 50 15.04 3.40 -2.72
CA THR A 50 14.57 2.23 -2.00
C THR A 50 15.46 1.05 -2.39
N TYR A 51 15.86 0.30 -1.38
CA TYR A 51 16.79 -0.83 -1.49
C TYR A 51 16.22 -2.04 -0.77
N TYR A 52 16.70 -3.21 -1.14
CA TYR A 52 16.40 -4.44 -0.40
C TYR A 52 17.67 -5.26 -0.17
N ASN A 53 17.58 -6.17 0.78
CA ASN A 53 18.56 -7.21 1.01
C ASN A 53 17.83 -8.52 1.34
N ILE A 54 18.44 -9.65 1.00
CA ILE A 54 18.00 -10.98 1.42
C ILE A 54 19.08 -11.54 2.34
N ILE A 55 18.77 -11.51 3.63
CA ILE A 55 19.70 -11.89 4.70
C ILE A 55 19.51 -13.37 5.01
N ARG A 56 20.61 -14.11 5.14
CA ARG A 56 20.59 -15.47 5.72
C ARG A 56 20.46 -15.37 7.23
N ALA A 57 19.47 -16.02 7.78
CA ALA A 57 19.24 -16.16 9.21
C ALA A 57 19.26 -17.65 9.61
N ASN A 58 18.98 -17.96 10.87
CA ASN A 58 19.14 -19.32 11.39
C ASN A 58 18.20 -20.34 10.72
N HIS A 59 16.97 -19.92 10.40
CA HIS A 59 15.92 -20.81 9.86
C HIS A 59 15.62 -20.55 8.37
N GLY A 60 16.35 -19.65 7.73
CA GLY A 60 16.11 -19.38 6.31
C GLY A 60 16.55 -18.00 5.82
N LYS A 61 15.93 -17.57 4.75
CA LYS A 61 16.17 -16.25 4.14
C LYS A 61 15.12 -15.25 4.61
N VAL A 62 15.55 -14.03 4.90
CA VAL A 62 14.70 -12.91 5.33
C VAL A 62 14.84 -11.77 4.33
N LEU A 63 13.73 -11.36 3.74
CA LEU A 63 13.64 -10.15 2.91
C LEU A 63 13.57 -8.93 3.83
N VAL A 64 14.41 -7.95 3.54
CA VAL A 64 14.42 -6.66 4.24
C VAL A 64 14.38 -5.54 3.20
N VAL A 65 13.45 -4.62 3.36
CA VAL A 65 13.33 -3.44 2.49
C VAL A 65 13.76 -2.20 3.26
N TYR A 66 14.53 -1.33 2.62
CA TYR A 66 15.05 -0.10 3.18
C TYR A 66 14.66 1.09 2.32
N LYS A 67 14.27 2.17 2.98
CA LYS A 67 14.04 3.46 2.34
C LYS A 67 14.98 4.50 2.94
N ARG A 68 15.64 5.28 2.08
CA ARG A 68 16.37 6.47 2.51
C ARG A 68 15.37 7.59 2.79
N THR A 69 15.45 8.17 3.97
CA THR A 69 14.56 9.25 4.41
C THR A 69 15.35 10.50 4.74
N LEU A 70 14.76 11.68 4.49
CA LEU A 70 15.27 12.95 4.99
C LEU A 70 14.37 13.37 6.15
N ILE A 71 14.92 13.42 7.37
CA ILE A 71 14.21 13.87 8.56
C ILE A 71 14.96 15.08 9.11
N PHE A 72 14.33 16.25 9.08
CA PHE A 72 14.94 17.52 9.53
C PHE A 72 16.33 17.78 8.94
N GLY A 73 16.48 17.59 7.62
CA GLY A 73 17.75 17.80 6.91
C GLY A 73 18.82 16.72 7.12
N LYS A 74 18.56 15.72 7.97
CA LYS A 74 19.46 14.57 8.19
C LYS A 74 19.01 13.37 7.40
N THR A 75 19.93 12.73 6.70
CA THR A 75 19.68 11.47 6.01
C THR A 75 19.52 10.36 7.04
N GLY A 76 18.38 9.70 7.03
CA GLY A 76 18.10 8.50 7.83
C GLY A 76 17.81 7.29 6.94
N VAL A 77 17.76 6.12 7.55
CA VAL A 77 17.29 4.88 6.93
C VAL A 77 16.11 4.34 7.71
N GLN A 78 15.08 3.92 6.99
CA GLN A 78 13.87 3.35 7.56
C GLN A 78 13.52 2.04 6.86
N MET A 79 13.06 1.07 7.61
CA MET A 79 12.36 -0.10 7.09
C MET A 79 10.87 0.23 6.99
N PRO A 80 10.32 0.39 5.77
CA PRO A 80 8.92 0.77 5.57
C PRO A 80 7.94 -0.36 5.90
N ILE A 81 8.43 -1.59 5.94
CA ILE A 81 7.73 -2.81 6.38
C ILE A 81 8.66 -3.62 7.28
N CYS A 82 8.07 -4.44 8.16
CA CYS A 82 8.86 -5.40 8.93
C CYS A 82 9.55 -6.42 8.02
N PRO A 83 10.69 -6.98 8.43
CA PRO A 83 11.34 -8.08 7.73
C PRO A 83 10.39 -9.25 7.49
N ILE A 84 10.56 -9.97 6.40
CA ILE A 84 9.69 -11.09 6.02
C ILE A 84 10.54 -12.33 5.84
N SER A 85 10.36 -13.31 6.71
CA SER A 85 11.00 -14.62 6.58
C SER A 85 10.34 -15.45 5.48
N LEU A 86 11.15 -16.12 4.65
CA LEU A 86 10.64 -17.04 3.62
C LEU A 86 10.04 -18.32 4.24
N THR A 87 10.37 -18.63 5.48
CA THR A 87 9.87 -19.79 6.24
C THR A 87 8.85 -19.41 7.32
N GLY A 88 8.44 -18.13 7.38
CA GLY A 88 7.55 -17.61 8.43
C GLY A 88 8.19 -17.55 9.83
N SER A 89 9.51 -17.72 9.94
CA SER A 89 10.24 -17.70 11.23
C SER A 89 10.19 -16.32 11.88
N MET A 90 9.34 -16.17 12.88
CA MET A 90 9.24 -14.94 13.67
C MET A 90 10.57 -14.62 14.40
N GLN A 91 11.33 -15.63 14.81
CA GLN A 91 12.61 -15.45 15.48
C GLN A 91 13.65 -14.81 14.57
N ASP A 92 13.70 -15.23 13.29
CA ASP A 92 14.59 -14.64 12.29
C ASP A 92 14.19 -13.19 11.97
N GLU A 93 12.89 -12.93 11.80
CA GLU A 93 12.35 -11.59 11.59
C GLU A 93 12.72 -10.65 12.75
N LEU A 94 12.50 -11.07 14.00
CA LEU A 94 12.87 -10.31 15.20
C LEU A 94 14.38 -10.08 15.32
N SER A 95 15.20 -11.07 15.00
CA SER A 95 16.65 -10.94 15.02
C SER A 95 17.13 -9.82 14.08
N VAL A 96 16.54 -9.75 12.87
CA VAL A 96 16.83 -8.71 11.90
C VAL A 96 16.33 -7.35 12.37
N MET A 97 15.11 -7.26 12.91
CA MET A 97 14.55 -6.02 13.44
C MET A 97 15.41 -5.44 14.56
N LEU A 98 15.82 -6.26 15.52
CA LEU A 98 16.66 -5.85 16.65
C LEU A 98 18.04 -5.37 16.18
N ALA A 99 18.63 -6.07 15.22
CA ALA A 99 19.92 -5.68 14.65
C ALA A 99 19.82 -4.34 13.89
N ALA A 100 18.74 -4.10 13.14
CA ALA A 100 18.47 -2.84 12.45
C ALA A 100 18.29 -1.67 13.45
N LEU A 101 17.51 -1.89 14.50
CA LEU A 101 17.30 -0.88 15.55
C LEU A 101 18.60 -0.51 16.26
N LYS A 102 19.51 -1.45 16.52
CA LYS A 102 20.82 -1.20 17.14
C LYS A 102 21.68 -0.22 16.32
N VAL A 103 21.53 -0.24 15.01
CA VAL A 103 22.34 0.63 14.11
C VAL A 103 21.61 1.90 13.68
N GLY A 104 20.53 2.23 14.33
CA GLY A 104 19.81 3.48 14.10
C GLY A 104 18.78 3.45 12.96
N ILE A 105 18.45 2.28 12.42
CA ILE A 105 17.40 2.14 11.41
C ILE A 105 16.04 2.15 12.10
N SER A 106 15.15 3.06 11.71
CA SER A 106 13.78 3.09 12.22
C SER A 106 12.89 2.07 11.51
N LEU A 107 11.82 1.61 12.19
CA LEU A 107 10.86 0.65 11.66
C LEU A 107 9.48 1.27 11.56
N ARG A 108 8.75 0.97 10.47
CA ARG A 108 7.30 1.20 10.39
C ARG A 108 6.56 -0.10 10.68
N VAL A 109 5.70 -0.06 11.69
CA VAL A 109 4.96 -1.23 12.18
C VAL A 109 3.46 -0.92 12.22
N THR A 110 2.64 -1.96 12.13
CA THR A 110 1.18 -1.86 12.28
C THR A 110 0.71 -2.46 13.60
N ASN A 111 -0.60 -2.40 13.86
CA ASN A 111 -1.20 -3.13 14.97
C ASN A 111 -0.97 -4.65 14.87
N GLU A 112 -1.00 -5.23 13.65
CA GLU A 112 -0.70 -6.66 13.44
C GLU A 112 0.75 -6.98 13.76
N ASP A 113 1.71 -6.14 13.32
CA ASP A 113 3.12 -6.30 13.65
C ASP A 113 3.34 -6.18 15.18
N ILE A 114 2.70 -5.19 15.82
CA ILE A 114 2.77 -4.99 17.28
C ILE A 114 2.27 -6.22 18.02
N ALA A 115 1.14 -6.79 17.59
CA ALA A 115 0.58 -7.99 18.20
C ALA A 115 1.47 -9.23 17.95
N ARG A 116 1.92 -9.44 16.70
CA ARG A 116 2.76 -10.57 16.31
C ARG A 116 4.08 -10.62 17.06
N TYR A 117 4.79 -9.50 17.11
CA TYR A 117 6.12 -9.40 17.73
C TYR A 117 6.06 -8.92 19.18
N ARG A 118 4.87 -8.73 19.76
CA ARG A 118 4.66 -8.22 21.12
C ARG A 118 5.43 -6.93 21.39
N ILE A 119 5.44 -6.01 20.42
CA ILE A 119 6.16 -4.73 20.53
C ILE A 119 5.49 -3.86 21.59
N PRO A 120 6.22 -3.36 22.61
CA PRO A 120 5.66 -2.48 23.62
C PRO A 120 5.13 -1.18 23.01
N ARG A 121 3.87 -0.82 23.25
CA ARG A 121 3.24 0.36 22.65
C ARG A 121 3.89 1.68 23.05
N ASN A 122 4.48 1.76 24.23
CA ASN A 122 5.16 2.96 24.72
C ASN A 122 6.43 3.35 23.95
N ILE A 123 6.93 2.46 23.07
CA ILE A 123 8.06 2.74 22.18
C ILE A 123 7.62 3.06 20.75
N CYS A 124 6.33 2.95 20.48
CA CYS A 124 5.72 3.24 19.19
C CYS A 124 5.25 4.70 19.18
N SER A 125 5.74 5.50 18.24
CA SER A 125 5.15 6.81 17.94
C SER A 125 4.16 6.65 16.77
N ASP A 126 2.98 7.24 16.88
CA ASP A 126 1.97 7.17 15.83
C ASP A 126 2.32 8.01 14.59
N GLY A 127 3.43 8.77 14.66
CA GLY A 127 3.91 9.54 13.52
C GLY A 127 2.97 10.66 13.08
N THR A 128 1.91 10.93 13.86
CA THR A 128 1.04 12.07 13.61
C THR A 128 1.82 13.34 13.82
N GLY A 129 1.97 14.11 12.78
CA GLY A 129 2.53 15.46 12.82
C GLY A 129 1.47 16.43 12.34
N PRO A 130 1.74 17.75 12.38
CA PRO A 130 0.78 18.76 11.92
C PRO A 130 0.37 18.61 10.45
N PHE A 131 1.11 17.81 9.66
CA PHE A 131 0.89 17.58 8.22
C PHE A 131 0.34 16.20 7.88
N VAL A 132 0.20 15.29 8.85
CA VAL A 132 -0.36 13.94 8.64
C VAL A 132 -1.44 13.72 9.70
N PRO A 133 -2.68 14.15 9.45
CA PRO A 133 -3.75 14.10 10.45
C PRO A 133 -4.14 12.66 10.83
N VAL A 134 -3.97 11.70 9.92
CA VAL A 134 -4.28 10.28 10.15
C VAL A 134 -3.24 9.39 9.50
N ASN A 135 -2.52 8.60 10.30
CA ASN A 135 -1.53 7.64 9.80
C ASN A 135 -2.15 6.24 9.70
N ASN A 136 -3.27 6.13 8.96
CA ASN A 136 -4.01 4.89 8.76
C ASN A 136 -3.99 4.48 7.29
N GLU A 137 -3.73 3.21 7.03
CA GLU A 137 -4.03 2.58 5.74
C GLU A 137 -5.50 2.14 5.73
N TYR A 138 -6.20 2.35 4.62
CA TYR A 138 -7.63 2.06 4.45
C TYR A 138 -7.80 0.70 3.79
N ILE A 139 -8.42 -0.23 4.50
CA ILE A 139 -8.60 -1.62 4.06
C ILE A 139 -10.05 -1.86 3.68
N TYR A 140 -10.26 -2.48 2.53
CA TYR A 140 -11.57 -2.87 2.01
C TYR A 140 -11.63 -4.37 1.82
N GLN A 141 -12.74 -4.98 2.23
CA GLN A 141 -13.02 -6.38 1.91
C GLN A 141 -13.77 -6.43 0.59
N ALA A 142 -13.21 -7.13 -0.40
CA ALA A 142 -13.74 -7.15 -1.76
C ALA A 142 -15.17 -7.69 -1.83
N GLN A 143 -15.50 -8.73 -1.07
CA GLN A 143 -16.87 -9.28 -1.02
C GLN A 143 -17.91 -8.24 -0.56
N HIS A 144 -17.54 -7.38 0.41
CA HIS A 144 -18.42 -6.31 0.85
C HIS A 144 -18.62 -5.24 -0.25
N GLY A 145 -17.53 -4.88 -0.93
CA GLY A 145 -17.57 -3.90 -2.02
C GLY A 145 -18.30 -4.43 -3.27
N GLN A 146 -18.23 -5.73 -3.55
CA GLN A 146 -18.97 -6.39 -4.63
C GLN A 146 -20.47 -6.44 -4.32
N ALA A 147 -20.84 -7.00 -3.16
CA ALA A 147 -22.23 -7.22 -2.78
C ALA A 147 -22.94 -5.93 -2.39
N MET A 148 -22.22 -4.96 -1.79
CA MET A 148 -22.76 -3.70 -1.25
C MET A 148 -24.06 -3.87 -0.44
N CYS A 149 -24.16 -4.94 0.36
CA CYS A 149 -25.37 -5.28 1.13
C CYS A 149 -25.55 -4.36 2.34
N GLY A 150 -26.84 -4.16 2.73
CA GLY A 150 -27.22 -3.38 3.90
C GLY A 150 -27.35 -1.88 3.65
N SER A 151 -27.87 -1.17 4.68
CA SER A 151 -28.21 0.26 4.62
C SER A 151 -26.99 1.15 4.42
N LYS A 152 -25.86 0.82 5.05
CA LYS A 152 -24.62 1.59 4.94
C LYS A 152 -24.09 1.72 3.51
N TYR A 153 -24.38 0.75 2.64
CA TYR A 153 -23.97 0.75 1.22
C TYR A 153 -25.02 1.35 0.28
N ARG A 154 -26.19 1.81 0.78
CA ARG A 154 -27.28 2.34 -0.07
C ARG A 154 -26.81 3.45 -1.00
N LYS A 155 -26.02 4.41 -0.48
CA LYS A 155 -25.48 5.51 -1.30
C LYS A 155 -24.54 4.97 -2.38
N LEU A 156 -23.60 4.10 -2.02
CA LEU A 156 -22.65 3.51 -2.97
C LEU A 156 -23.34 2.72 -4.07
N ARG A 157 -24.33 1.88 -3.74
CA ARG A 157 -25.14 1.16 -4.75
C ARG A 157 -25.82 2.11 -5.74
N ASN A 158 -26.43 3.18 -5.25
CA ASN A 158 -27.10 4.13 -6.11
C ASN A 158 -26.11 4.86 -7.04
N LEU A 159 -24.94 5.25 -6.52
CA LEU A 159 -23.89 5.88 -7.31
C LEU A 159 -23.32 4.90 -8.36
N THR A 160 -23.02 3.68 -7.97
CA THR A 160 -22.55 2.64 -8.88
C THR A 160 -23.56 2.37 -9.98
N LYS A 161 -24.84 2.15 -9.62
CA LYS A 161 -25.92 1.92 -10.59
C LYS A 161 -26.04 3.07 -11.60
N ARG A 162 -25.99 4.32 -11.15
CA ARG A 162 -26.07 5.50 -12.02
C ARG A 162 -24.94 5.51 -13.06
N ILE A 163 -23.71 5.20 -12.65
CA ILE A 163 -22.55 5.18 -13.54
C ILE A 163 -22.62 3.98 -14.49
N THR A 164 -22.89 2.77 -13.98
CA THR A 164 -22.93 1.54 -14.82
C THR A 164 -24.10 1.49 -15.79
N GLN A 165 -25.15 2.27 -15.55
CA GLN A 165 -26.31 2.43 -16.45
C GLN A 165 -26.21 3.66 -17.38
N ALA A 166 -25.13 4.43 -17.30
CA ALA A 166 -24.93 5.56 -18.21
C ALA A 166 -24.76 5.05 -19.65
N SER A 167 -25.37 5.76 -20.61
CA SER A 167 -25.21 5.45 -22.03
C SER A 167 -23.74 5.50 -22.43
N GLY A 168 -23.26 4.47 -23.10
CA GLY A 168 -21.86 4.36 -23.50
C GLY A 168 -20.90 3.96 -22.35
N TYR A 169 -21.41 3.45 -21.21
CA TYR A 169 -20.56 2.91 -20.17
C TYR A 169 -19.77 1.68 -20.65
N ALA A 170 -18.47 1.71 -20.39
CA ALA A 170 -17.59 0.57 -20.58
C ALA A 170 -16.58 0.46 -19.45
N LEU A 171 -16.32 -0.78 -19.00
CA LEU A 171 -15.22 -1.12 -18.10
C LEU A 171 -14.12 -1.79 -18.92
N MET A 172 -12.97 -1.17 -18.99
CA MET A 172 -11.82 -1.64 -19.76
C MET A 172 -10.72 -2.16 -18.84
N THR A 173 -10.00 -3.18 -19.30
CA THR A 173 -8.74 -3.65 -18.69
C THR A 173 -7.59 -3.24 -19.60
N GLY A 174 -6.50 -2.76 -19.01
CA GLY A 174 -5.33 -2.24 -19.72
C GLY A 174 -5.25 -0.70 -19.66
N ALA A 175 -4.15 -0.18 -20.20
CA ALA A 175 -3.87 1.25 -20.21
C ALA A 175 -4.73 1.99 -21.23
N HIS A 176 -5.47 3.01 -20.77
CA HIS A 176 -6.23 3.91 -21.65
C HIS A 176 -5.37 5.11 -22.06
N PRO A 177 -5.42 5.59 -23.32
CA PRO A 177 -4.57 6.70 -23.78
C PRO A 177 -4.70 8.01 -22.98
N GLN A 178 -5.89 8.28 -22.42
CA GLN A 178 -6.14 9.49 -21.64
C GLN A 178 -5.60 9.46 -20.20
N ILE A 179 -5.09 8.33 -19.70
CA ILE A 179 -4.66 8.20 -18.28
C ILE A 179 -3.59 9.24 -17.95
N GLU A 180 -2.58 9.39 -18.81
CA GLU A 180 -1.46 10.31 -18.56
C GLU A 180 -1.93 11.75 -18.40
N ASN A 181 -2.88 12.20 -19.21
CA ASN A 181 -3.46 13.55 -19.12
C ASN A 181 -4.22 13.75 -17.81
N ILE A 182 -5.00 12.73 -17.38
CA ILE A 182 -5.76 12.78 -16.11
C ILE A 182 -4.82 12.82 -14.91
N VAL A 183 -3.75 12.04 -14.93
CA VAL A 183 -2.74 12.03 -13.85
C VAL A 183 -2.02 13.37 -13.76
N ARG A 184 -1.63 13.95 -14.90
CA ARG A 184 -0.97 15.25 -14.95
C ARG A 184 -1.90 16.37 -14.44
N ASP A 185 -3.18 16.36 -14.86
CA ASP A 185 -4.16 17.32 -14.37
C ASP A 185 -4.40 17.19 -12.87
N TRP A 186 -4.50 15.96 -12.35
CA TRP A 186 -4.63 15.70 -10.92
C TRP A 186 -3.43 16.25 -10.14
N SER A 187 -2.19 15.94 -10.58
CA SER A 187 -0.96 16.41 -9.95
C SER A 187 -0.87 17.94 -9.91
N ARG A 188 -1.27 18.60 -10.99
CA ARG A 188 -1.34 20.07 -11.06
C ARG A 188 -2.33 20.63 -10.04
N ARG A 189 -3.56 20.10 -9.99
CA ARG A 189 -4.61 20.54 -9.05
C ARG A 189 -4.22 20.31 -7.60
N TYR A 190 -3.57 19.19 -7.31
CA TYR A 190 -3.07 18.89 -5.96
C TYR A 190 -2.03 19.94 -5.54
N LYS A 191 -1.08 20.25 -6.40
CA LYS A 191 -0.09 21.31 -6.16
C LYS A 191 -0.73 22.69 -5.94
N GLU A 192 -1.71 23.05 -6.73
CA GLU A 192 -2.46 24.31 -6.60
C GLU A 192 -3.22 24.39 -5.26
N ALA A 193 -3.83 23.28 -4.83
CA ALA A 193 -4.66 23.23 -3.64
C ALA A 193 -3.85 23.20 -2.33
N TYR A 194 -2.71 22.51 -2.33
CA TYR A 194 -1.97 22.21 -1.11
C TYR A 194 -0.55 22.77 -1.08
N ASN A 195 -0.12 23.44 -2.14
CA ASN A 195 1.26 23.95 -2.34
C ASN A 195 2.34 22.85 -2.14
N GLU A 196 1.96 21.59 -2.39
CA GLU A 196 2.83 20.43 -2.29
C GLU A 196 2.93 19.74 -3.64
N SER A 197 4.11 19.19 -3.96
CA SER A 197 4.31 18.38 -5.16
C SER A 197 3.94 16.94 -4.88
N ALA A 198 2.81 16.48 -5.41
CA ALA A 198 2.47 15.07 -5.51
C ALA A 198 2.43 14.69 -6.99
N ASP A 199 3.62 14.52 -7.59
CA ASP A 199 3.69 14.07 -8.98
C ASP A 199 3.38 12.58 -9.06
N GLN A 200 2.15 12.27 -9.47
CA GLN A 200 1.67 10.90 -9.68
C GLN A 200 2.02 10.36 -11.07
N THR A 201 2.65 11.17 -11.92
CA THR A 201 3.01 10.77 -13.29
C THR A 201 4.07 9.69 -13.29
N ASN A 202 5.09 9.84 -12.41
CA ASN A 202 6.12 8.82 -12.27
C ASN A 202 5.56 7.49 -11.80
N LEU A 203 4.67 7.49 -10.81
CA LEU A 203 3.98 6.28 -10.34
C LEU A 203 3.19 5.61 -11.48
N TRP A 204 2.50 6.39 -12.31
CA TRP A 204 1.81 5.86 -13.48
C TRP A 204 2.79 5.19 -14.46
N HIS A 205 3.93 5.80 -14.77
CA HIS A 205 4.92 5.21 -15.68
C HIS A 205 5.50 3.90 -15.11
N VAL A 206 5.75 3.85 -13.80
CA VAL A 206 6.17 2.62 -13.11
C VAL A 206 5.11 1.53 -13.25
N CYS A 207 3.84 1.85 -12.96
CA CYS A 207 2.73 0.90 -13.07
C CYS A 207 2.53 0.38 -14.50
N LYS A 208 2.62 1.27 -15.49
CA LYS A 208 2.49 0.92 -16.93
C LYS A 208 3.60 -0.03 -17.40
N ALA A 209 4.79 0.08 -16.82
CA ALA A 209 5.94 -0.75 -17.14
C ALA A 209 6.02 -2.05 -16.31
N ALA A 210 5.13 -2.23 -15.32
CA ALA A 210 5.10 -3.40 -14.45
C ALA A 210 4.57 -4.64 -15.17
N PRO A 211 4.98 -5.87 -14.74
CA PRO A 211 4.48 -7.10 -15.34
C PRO A 211 2.96 -7.29 -15.10
N GLU A 212 2.23 -7.62 -16.15
CA GLU A 212 0.76 -7.82 -16.10
C GLU A 212 0.33 -8.95 -15.16
N ALA A 213 1.21 -9.91 -14.87
CA ALA A 213 0.95 -10.96 -13.88
C ALA A 213 0.75 -10.43 -12.45
N TYR A 214 1.30 -9.25 -12.16
CA TYR A 214 1.23 -8.62 -10.84
C TYR A 214 0.41 -7.34 -10.83
N VAL A 215 0.38 -6.60 -11.93
CA VAL A 215 -0.26 -5.27 -11.98
C VAL A 215 -1.31 -5.22 -13.08
N THR A 216 -2.51 -4.80 -12.71
CA THR A 216 -3.64 -4.65 -13.64
C THR A 216 -4.17 -3.23 -13.56
N THR A 217 -4.30 -2.58 -14.72
CA THR A 217 -4.99 -1.29 -14.86
C THR A 217 -6.42 -1.52 -15.29
N ARG A 218 -7.34 -0.77 -14.71
CA ARG A 218 -8.77 -0.77 -15.06
C ARG A 218 -9.26 0.65 -15.28
N SER A 219 -10.15 0.82 -16.23
CA SER A 219 -10.64 2.13 -16.65
C SER A 219 -12.16 2.11 -16.82
N ILE A 220 -12.86 3.11 -16.29
CA ILE A 220 -14.26 3.37 -16.58
C ILE A 220 -14.33 4.46 -17.65
N VAL A 221 -14.97 4.15 -18.78
CA VAL A 221 -15.18 5.06 -19.90
C VAL A 221 -16.69 5.27 -20.08
N ILE A 222 -17.11 6.48 -20.43
CA ILE A 222 -18.48 6.81 -20.82
C ILE A 222 -18.40 7.52 -22.17
N GLY A 223 -18.95 6.90 -23.21
CA GLY A 223 -18.69 7.30 -24.57
C GLY A 223 -17.19 7.13 -24.90
N GLU A 224 -16.54 8.21 -25.31
CA GLU A 224 -15.09 8.22 -25.62
C GLU A 224 -14.25 8.82 -24.50
N THR A 225 -14.86 9.17 -23.36
CA THR A 225 -14.21 9.91 -22.30
C THR A 225 -13.86 8.99 -21.13
N LEU A 226 -12.59 8.93 -20.77
CA LEU A 226 -12.13 8.26 -19.55
C LEU A 226 -12.65 9.04 -18.33
N GLN A 227 -13.37 8.34 -17.46
CA GLN A 227 -13.96 8.90 -16.23
C GLN A 227 -13.07 8.70 -15.02
N CYS A 228 -12.49 7.52 -14.90
CA CYS A 228 -11.64 7.12 -13.78
C CYS A 228 -10.79 5.93 -14.20
N PHE A 229 -9.61 5.80 -13.60
CA PHE A 229 -8.85 4.57 -13.67
C PHE A 229 -8.36 4.14 -12.29
N SER A 230 -8.02 2.87 -12.17
CA SER A 230 -7.43 2.27 -10.99
C SER A 230 -6.33 1.30 -11.41
N VAL A 231 -5.26 1.26 -10.61
CA VAL A 231 -4.16 0.31 -10.77
C VAL A 231 -4.13 -0.58 -9.54
N LEU A 232 -4.26 -1.88 -9.77
CA LEU A 232 -4.20 -2.90 -8.73
C LEU A 232 -2.90 -3.68 -8.85
N GLU A 233 -2.20 -3.85 -7.73
CA GLU A 233 -1.06 -4.76 -7.60
C GLU A 233 -1.44 -5.94 -6.73
N ARG A 234 -1.24 -7.16 -7.23
CA ARG A 234 -1.39 -8.40 -6.48
C ARG A 234 -0.10 -8.68 -5.70
N LEU A 235 -0.17 -8.68 -4.38
CA LEU A 235 0.96 -9.05 -3.51
C LEU A 235 1.02 -10.56 -3.26
N ALA A 236 -0.15 -11.15 -2.99
CA ALA A 236 -0.32 -12.56 -2.68
C ALA A 236 -1.76 -12.97 -3.04
N PRO A 237 -2.09 -14.28 -3.03
CA PRO A 237 -3.48 -14.70 -3.10
C PRO A 237 -4.32 -13.97 -2.06
N LYS A 238 -5.43 -13.35 -2.47
CA LYS A 238 -6.38 -12.61 -1.61
C LYS A 238 -5.86 -11.29 -1.00
N GLN A 239 -4.68 -10.82 -1.37
CA GLN A 239 -4.12 -9.55 -0.90
C GLN A 239 -3.69 -8.67 -2.07
N TYR A 240 -4.32 -7.49 -2.18
CA TYR A 240 -4.10 -6.53 -3.26
C TYR A 240 -3.87 -5.13 -2.72
N ILE A 241 -3.13 -4.33 -3.48
CA ILE A 241 -2.95 -2.90 -3.26
C ILE A 241 -3.65 -2.15 -4.39
N ILE A 242 -4.42 -1.12 -4.06
CA ILE A 242 -4.79 -0.10 -5.03
C ILE A 242 -3.66 0.92 -5.03
N VAL A 243 -2.75 0.76 -5.99
CA VAL A 243 -1.53 1.58 -6.11
C VAL A 243 -1.88 3.01 -6.45
N GLN A 244 -2.79 3.18 -7.41
CA GLN A 244 -3.23 4.47 -7.89
C GLN A 244 -4.70 4.41 -8.30
N ARG A 245 -5.47 5.44 -7.96
CA ARG A 245 -6.83 5.65 -8.46
C ARG A 245 -7.06 7.13 -8.66
N VAL A 246 -7.36 7.52 -9.88
CA VAL A 246 -7.58 8.93 -10.22
C VAL A 246 -8.85 9.08 -11.07
N ARG A 247 -9.66 10.08 -10.73
CA ARG A 247 -10.84 10.45 -11.51
C ARG A 247 -10.53 11.59 -12.47
N ASN A 248 -11.25 11.65 -13.57
CA ASN A 248 -11.24 12.77 -14.47
C ASN A 248 -12.14 13.91 -13.92
N TYR A 249 -11.54 14.98 -13.48
CA TYR A 249 -12.26 16.13 -12.92
C TYR A 249 -13.07 16.91 -13.96
N HIS A 250 -12.74 16.79 -15.23
CA HIS A 250 -13.42 17.47 -16.33
C HIS A 250 -14.65 16.71 -16.86
N SER A 251 -14.84 15.47 -16.46
CA SER A 251 -15.95 14.64 -16.95
C SER A 251 -17.31 14.98 -16.36
N GLY A 252 -17.36 15.81 -15.31
CA GLY A 252 -18.59 16.10 -14.57
C GLY A 252 -19.14 14.95 -13.71
N GLN A 253 -18.55 13.76 -13.79
CA GLN A 253 -19.00 12.56 -13.08
C GLN A 253 -18.29 12.42 -11.72
N ASN A 254 -18.83 13.10 -10.71
CA ASN A 254 -18.22 13.12 -9.37
C ASN A 254 -18.27 11.77 -8.63
N ASP A 255 -19.17 10.88 -9.03
CA ASP A 255 -19.50 9.65 -8.29
C ASP A 255 -18.83 8.39 -8.82
N VAL A 256 -17.99 8.53 -9.84
CA VAL A 256 -17.32 7.41 -10.52
C VAL A 256 -16.45 6.56 -9.58
N GLY A 257 -15.97 7.14 -8.47
CA GLY A 257 -15.16 6.43 -7.47
C GLY A 257 -15.87 5.21 -6.85
N ALA A 258 -17.20 5.29 -6.64
CA ALA A 258 -18.00 4.16 -6.14
C ALA A 258 -18.07 3.02 -7.16
N ALA A 259 -18.30 3.34 -8.44
CA ALA A 259 -18.33 2.38 -9.52
C ALA A 259 -16.96 1.72 -9.72
N MET A 260 -15.87 2.49 -9.62
CA MET A 260 -14.51 1.95 -9.71
C MET A 260 -14.18 1.02 -8.52
N GLN A 261 -14.61 1.38 -7.28
CA GLN A 261 -14.46 0.49 -6.13
C GLN A 261 -15.18 -0.84 -6.35
N TRP A 262 -16.41 -0.80 -6.83
CA TRP A 262 -17.17 -2.01 -7.17
C TRP A 262 -16.47 -2.83 -8.27
N ALA A 263 -15.96 -2.18 -9.32
CA ALA A 263 -15.23 -2.83 -10.40
C ALA A 263 -13.94 -3.51 -9.90
N ASP A 264 -13.16 -2.83 -9.05
CA ASP A 264 -11.94 -3.38 -8.46
C ASP A 264 -12.25 -4.58 -7.56
N CYS A 265 -13.30 -4.49 -6.73
CA CYS A 265 -13.74 -5.60 -5.90
C CYS A 265 -14.14 -6.82 -6.72
N ASN A 266 -14.88 -6.63 -7.82
CA ASN A 266 -15.23 -7.73 -8.73
C ASN A 266 -14.02 -8.36 -9.42
N ALA A 267 -13.00 -7.55 -9.74
CA ALA A 267 -11.81 -8.02 -10.44
C ALA A 267 -10.97 -9.00 -9.62
N VAL A 268 -10.94 -8.82 -8.30
CA VAL A 268 -10.05 -9.58 -7.40
C VAL A 268 -10.74 -10.80 -6.78
N ILE A 269 -12.07 -10.91 -6.91
CA ILE A 269 -12.82 -12.07 -6.43
C ILE A 269 -12.82 -13.15 -7.51
N THR A 270 -12.19 -14.27 -7.21
CA THR A 270 -12.28 -15.46 -8.04
C THR A 270 -13.61 -16.16 -7.77
N GLU A 271 -14.25 -16.66 -8.82
CA GLU A 271 -15.50 -17.42 -8.71
C GLU A 271 -15.34 -18.60 -7.75
N GLY A 272 -16.28 -18.76 -6.82
CA GLY A 272 -16.23 -19.79 -5.78
C GLY A 272 -15.30 -19.51 -4.60
N ALA A 273 -14.62 -18.36 -4.55
CA ALA A 273 -13.78 -18.01 -3.41
C ALA A 273 -14.62 -17.65 -2.18
N THR A 274 -14.55 -18.50 -1.14
CA THR A 274 -15.24 -18.29 0.15
C THR A 274 -14.45 -17.44 1.13
N ALA A 275 -13.11 -17.42 1.02
CA ALA A 275 -12.26 -16.69 1.94
C ALA A 275 -12.18 -15.20 1.59
N PRO A 276 -12.09 -14.31 2.58
CA PRO A 276 -12.01 -12.86 2.36
C PRO A 276 -10.82 -12.45 1.49
N VAL A 277 -11.08 -11.50 0.58
CA VAL A 277 -10.07 -10.84 -0.25
C VAL A 277 -9.98 -9.38 0.20
N TYR A 278 -8.76 -8.88 0.39
CA TYR A 278 -8.55 -7.54 0.91
C TYR A 278 -7.79 -6.65 -0.08
N LEU A 279 -8.27 -5.39 -0.18
CA LEU A 279 -7.64 -4.31 -0.93
C LEU A 279 -7.18 -3.22 0.04
N ASN A 280 -5.94 -2.79 -0.07
CA ASN A 280 -5.41 -1.65 0.68
C ASN A 280 -5.25 -0.45 -0.26
N MET A 281 -5.85 0.68 0.10
CA MET A 281 -5.77 1.94 -0.66
C MET A 281 -4.70 2.91 -0.12
N GLY A 282 -3.84 2.45 0.77
CA GLY A 282 -2.80 3.30 1.38
C GLY A 282 -3.33 4.37 2.33
N LEU A 283 -2.45 5.30 2.65
CA LEU A 283 -2.70 6.43 3.55
C LEU A 283 -3.57 7.51 2.89
N ALA A 284 -4.16 8.38 3.72
CA ALA A 284 -4.76 9.64 3.28
C ALA A 284 -4.08 10.78 4.05
N ASP A 285 -3.57 11.74 3.31
CA ASP A 285 -2.79 12.88 3.80
C ASP A 285 -3.58 14.20 3.83
N THR A 286 -4.78 14.21 3.24
CA THR A 286 -5.67 15.36 3.22
C THR A 286 -7.08 15.00 3.67
N ASP A 287 -7.82 15.96 4.22
CA ASP A 287 -9.22 15.77 4.62
C ASP A 287 -10.11 15.30 3.46
N GLY A 288 -9.86 15.80 2.26
CA GLY A 288 -10.57 15.39 1.06
C GLY A 288 -10.34 13.91 0.72
N LEU A 289 -9.11 13.40 0.85
CA LEU A 289 -8.79 12.00 0.64
C LEU A 289 -9.34 11.12 1.77
N ILE A 290 -9.27 11.58 3.02
CA ILE A 290 -9.89 10.89 4.17
C ILE A 290 -11.39 10.71 3.89
N HIS A 291 -12.09 11.81 3.59
CA HIS A 291 -13.53 11.76 3.30
C HIS A 291 -13.86 10.84 2.13
N ALA A 292 -13.08 10.90 1.05
CA ALA A 292 -13.29 10.05 -0.13
C ALA A 292 -13.11 8.56 0.19
N LYS A 293 -12.09 8.20 0.99
CA LYS A 293 -11.83 6.82 1.40
C LYS A 293 -12.89 6.31 2.38
N GLU A 294 -13.26 7.12 3.38
CA GLU A 294 -14.33 6.77 4.33
C GLU A 294 -15.69 6.56 3.63
N ALA A 295 -16.00 7.38 2.63
CA ALA A 295 -17.23 7.25 1.87
C ALA A 295 -17.35 5.89 1.14
N LEU A 296 -16.25 5.22 0.85
CA LEU A 296 -16.20 3.88 0.24
C LEU A 296 -16.39 2.74 1.25
N GLN A 297 -16.62 3.03 2.52
CA GLN A 297 -16.92 2.09 3.60
C GLN A 297 -15.79 1.07 3.84
N PRO A 298 -14.61 1.48 4.30
CA PRO A 298 -13.52 0.56 4.65
C PRO A 298 -13.98 -0.42 5.73
N CYS A 299 -13.48 -1.64 5.67
CA CYS A 299 -13.75 -2.65 6.69
C CYS A 299 -12.79 -2.55 7.88
N ALA A 300 -11.62 -1.94 7.68
CA ALA A 300 -10.64 -1.71 8.73
C ALA A 300 -9.74 -0.51 8.42
N HIS A 301 -9.16 0.05 9.48
CA HIS A 301 -8.08 1.04 9.44
C HIS A 301 -6.84 0.43 10.07
N GLN A 302 -5.79 0.29 9.27
CA GLN A 302 -4.53 -0.25 9.74
C GLN A 302 -3.59 0.90 10.15
N LYS A 303 -3.56 1.22 11.44
CA LYS A 303 -2.73 2.30 11.96
C LYS A 303 -1.24 1.96 11.85
N ILE A 304 -0.45 2.95 11.40
CA ILE A 304 0.99 2.86 11.22
C ILE A 304 1.70 3.59 12.36
N TYR A 305 2.70 2.93 12.92
CA TYR A 305 3.55 3.46 13.96
C TYR A 305 5.00 3.45 13.51
N THR A 306 5.79 4.35 14.08
CA THR A 306 7.25 4.36 13.90
C THR A 306 7.92 3.97 15.20
N VAL A 307 8.78 2.97 15.15
CA VAL A 307 9.68 2.58 16.25
C VAL A 307 11.04 3.21 16.01
N LYS A 308 11.52 4.03 16.97
CA LYS A 308 12.80 4.76 16.90
C LYS A 308 13.80 4.23 17.92
N THR A 309 15.09 4.46 17.66
CA THR A 309 16.23 3.77 18.25
C THR A 309 16.79 4.30 19.56
N ASN A 310 16.63 5.58 19.91
CA ASN A 310 17.52 6.24 20.89
C ASN A 310 17.37 5.84 22.37
N LYS A 311 16.38 5.02 22.74
CA LYS A 311 16.24 4.42 24.11
C LYS A 311 15.56 3.05 24.07
N THR A 312 15.32 2.52 22.90
CA THR A 312 14.39 1.40 22.67
C THR A 312 15.10 0.05 22.65
N SER A 313 16.39 0.00 22.25
CA SER A 313 17.10 -1.25 22.05
C SER A 313 17.27 -2.07 23.34
N ASP A 314 17.50 -1.40 24.49
CA ASP A 314 17.71 -2.10 25.76
C ASP A 314 16.39 -2.57 26.39
N LYS A 315 15.30 -1.79 26.21
CA LYS A 315 13.95 -2.22 26.61
C LYS A 315 13.43 -3.37 25.73
N LEU A 316 13.70 -3.35 24.41
CA LEU A 316 13.35 -4.46 23.52
C LEU A 316 14.16 -5.70 23.84
N LYS A 317 15.47 -5.58 24.11
CA LYS A 317 16.32 -6.72 24.54
C LYS A 317 15.82 -7.37 25.83
N ALA A 318 15.38 -6.58 26.81
CA ALA A 318 14.84 -7.09 28.08
C ALA A 318 13.48 -7.79 27.90
N TYR A 319 12.73 -7.41 26.88
CA TYR A 319 11.39 -7.95 26.60
C TYR A 319 11.43 -9.27 25.82
N PHE A 320 12.50 -9.50 25.05
CA PHE A 320 12.68 -10.72 24.25
C PHE A 320 13.67 -11.72 24.87
N LYS A 321 14.11 -11.49 26.12
CA LYS A 321 14.73 -12.50 26.98
C LYS A 321 13.66 -13.32 27.70
#